data_24ac124b96f8fe87aba3b136c5554fb9
#
_entry.id   24ac124b96f8fe87aba3b136c5554fb9
#
_cell.length_a   1.000
_cell.length_b   1.000
_cell.length_c   1.000
_cell.angle_alpha   90.00
_cell.angle_beta   90.00
_cell.angle_gamma   90.00
#
_symmetry.space_group_name_H-M   'P 1'
#
loop_
_entity.id
_entity.type
_entity.pdbx_description
1 polymer ?
#
loop_
_entity_poly.entity_id
_entity_poly.type
_entity_poly.pdbx_seq_one_letter_code
_entity_poly.pdbx_strand_id
1 'polypeptide(L)'
;MKILLFGKDGQVGRELQRALAPLGELRALGRADADLEHPEGLRAPIAAFSPDLIVNAAAYTAVDRAEGDAAAARSVNALAPGVLAEEAAARGAWLVHYSTDYVFDGSKEGAYVEDDPTNPLSVYGRTKCEGEARIRAAGAHHLILRTSWVFAAHGGNFATAMLRLAKERDSLNVIADQHGAPTGARLVADATASALRSLREAGPKARGLSGTYHLAAAGATTWHGYAQYVLAQALARGAALRVTPQTVLPIAAEAWPAAAARPANSRLDTRLFETTFGVSMPDWRHHVDRLMTELARQGLL
;
A
#
# COMPACT_ATOMS: atom_id res chain seq x y z
N MET A 1 11.67 2.55 21.96
CA MET A 1 10.36 2.05 21.46
C MET A 1 10.61 0.70 20.84
N LYS A 2 9.85 -0.33 21.23
CA LYS A 2 9.88 -1.66 20.62
C LYS A 2 8.87 -1.73 19.48
N ILE A 3 9.33 -2.04 18.28
CA ILE A 3 8.53 -2.05 17.06
C ILE A 3 8.44 -3.48 16.52
N LEU A 4 7.24 -4.02 16.38
CA LEU A 4 6.99 -5.32 15.76
C LEU A 4 6.38 -5.11 14.38
N LEU A 5 7.13 -5.47 13.33
CA LEU A 5 6.71 -5.35 11.94
C LEU A 5 6.29 -6.71 11.37
N PHE A 6 5.08 -6.81 10.87
CA PHE A 6 4.59 -7.95 10.08
C PHE A 6 4.68 -7.66 8.58
N GLY A 7 5.08 -8.66 7.79
CA GLY A 7 5.17 -8.55 6.34
C GLY A 7 6.51 -7.98 5.84
N LYS A 8 7.61 -8.32 6.52
CA LYS A 8 8.97 -7.82 6.21
C LYS A 8 9.43 -8.04 4.76
N ASP A 9 8.90 -9.07 4.10
CA ASP A 9 9.33 -9.48 2.75
C ASP A 9 8.55 -8.77 1.63
N GLY A 10 7.44 -8.09 1.96
CA GLY A 10 6.62 -7.31 1.04
C GLY A 10 7.28 -5.99 0.63
N GLN A 11 6.74 -5.34 -0.43
CA GLN A 11 7.28 -4.09 -0.96
C GLN A 11 7.36 -2.99 0.12
N VAL A 12 6.27 -2.77 0.85
CA VAL A 12 6.22 -1.77 1.94
C VAL A 12 7.04 -2.23 3.14
N GLY A 13 6.95 -3.51 3.51
CA GLY A 13 7.66 -4.07 4.65
C GLY A 13 9.18 -3.95 4.57
N ARG A 14 9.76 -4.15 3.38
CA ARG A 14 11.20 -3.94 3.16
C ARG A 14 11.63 -2.50 3.38
N GLU A 15 10.89 -1.55 2.86
CA GLU A 15 11.18 -0.13 3.04
C GLU A 15 10.97 0.31 4.51
N LEU A 16 9.98 -0.26 5.18
CA LEU A 16 9.73 0.00 6.60
C LEU A 16 10.89 -0.45 7.49
N GLN A 17 11.55 -1.56 7.18
CA GLN A 17 12.73 -1.97 7.98
C GLN A 17 13.78 -0.87 7.99
N ARG A 18 14.06 -0.23 6.86
CA ARG A 18 14.98 0.89 6.75
C ARG A 18 14.46 2.13 7.49
N ALA A 19 13.19 2.50 7.25
CA ALA A 19 12.63 3.75 7.76
C ALA A 19 12.37 3.74 9.27
N LEU A 20 12.05 2.56 9.85
CA LEU A 20 11.73 2.39 11.26
C LEU A 20 12.93 2.07 12.14
N ALA A 21 14.02 1.54 11.59
CA ALA A 21 15.22 1.19 12.34
C ALA A 21 15.75 2.34 13.25
N PRO A 22 15.75 3.62 12.81
CA PRO A 22 16.20 4.72 13.68
C PRO A 22 15.23 5.07 14.81
N LEU A 23 14.01 4.52 14.84
CA LEU A 23 12.98 4.88 15.81
C LEU A 23 13.02 4.01 17.08
N GLY A 24 13.71 2.86 17.05
CA GLY A 24 13.80 1.97 18.19
C GLY A 24 14.27 0.56 17.86
N GLU A 25 14.04 -0.36 18.79
CA GLU A 25 14.30 -1.80 18.60
C GLU A 25 13.26 -2.37 17.65
N LEU A 26 13.69 -2.77 16.44
CA LEU A 26 12.82 -3.32 15.40
C LEU A 26 12.95 -4.84 15.30
N ARG A 27 11.85 -5.55 15.47
CA ARG A 27 11.72 -6.96 15.11
C ARG A 27 10.79 -7.09 13.92
N ALA A 28 11.29 -7.66 12.82
CA ALA A 28 10.54 -7.82 11.58
C ALA A 28 10.24 -9.30 11.31
N LEU A 29 8.97 -9.62 11.10
CA LEU A 29 8.45 -10.97 10.90
C LEU A 29 7.94 -11.15 9.46
N GLY A 30 8.32 -12.26 8.83
CA GLY A 30 7.78 -12.72 7.56
C GLY A 30 6.69 -13.78 7.77
N ARG A 31 6.20 -14.34 6.65
CA ARG A 31 5.15 -15.37 6.68
C ARG A 31 5.59 -16.62 7.46
N ALA A 32 6.85 -17.04 7.33
CA ALA A 32 7.39 -18.18 8.05
C ALA A 32 7.47 -17.98 9.57
N ASP A 33 7.58 -16.71 10.01
CA ASP A 33 7.68 -16.37 11.43
C ASP A 33 6.28 -16.15 12.05
N ALA A 34 5.32 -15.63 11.25
CA ALA A 34 3.97 -15.27 11.69
C ALA A 34 3.03 -15.22 10.47
N ASP A 35 2.29 -16.30 10.25
CA ASP A 35 1.35 -16.41 9.12
C ASP A 35 0.00 -15.81 9.47
N LEU A 36 -0.40 -14.74 8.75
CA LEU A 36 -1.68 -14.07 8.94
C LEU A 36 -2.88 -14.91 8.49
N GLU A 37 -2.68 -16.01 7.75
CA GLU A 37 -3.76 -16.97 7.48
C GLU A 37 -4.21 -17.70 8.75
N HIS A 38 -3.35 -17.70 9.79
CA HIS A 38 -3.61 -18.31 11.10
C HIS A 38 -3.59 -17.24 12.21
N PRO A 39 -4.61 -16.36 12.31
CA PRO A 39 -4.60 -15.16 13.15
C PRO A 39 -4.28 -15.40 14.63
N GLU A 40 -4.77 -16.50 15.21
CA GLU A 40 -4.51 -16.81 16.63
C GLU A 40 -3.02 -17.07 16.92
N GLY A 41 -2.27 -17.56 15.95
CA GLY A 41 -0.82 -17.75 16.05
C GLY A 41 -0.03 -16.44 16.21
N LEU A 42 -0.63 -15.30 15.89
CA LEU A 42 0.01 -13.99 16.00
C LEU A 42 0.19 -13.52 17.45
N ARG A 43 -0.61 -14.03 18.39
CA ARG A 43 -0.57 -13.62 19.81
C ARG A 43 0.76 -13.98 20.47
N ALA A 44 1.31 -15.15 20.16
CA ALA A 44 2.55 -15.64 20.78
C ALA A 44 3.78 -14.74 20.49
N PRO A 45 4.14 -14.42 19.23
CA PRO A 45 5.25 -13.51 18.95
C PRO A 45 5.04 -12.09 19.48
N ILE A 46 3.79 -11.60 19.56
CA ILE A 46 3.47 -10.29 20.15
C ILE A 46 3.72 -10.32 21.65
N ALA A 47 3.23 -11.36 22.35
CA ALA A 47 3.44 -11.51 23.80
C ALA A 47 4.95 -11.65 24.14
N ALA A 48 5.68 -12.43 23.37
CA ALA A 48 7.12 -12.66 23.60
C ALA A 48 7.97 -11.39 23.39
N PHE A 49 7.57 -10.49 22.47
CA PHE A 49 8.31 -9.26 22.20
C PHE A 49 7.83 -8.06 23.03
N SER A 50 6.55 -8.05 23.42
CA SER A 50 5.89 -6.94 24.14
C SER A 50 6.13 -5.58 23.48
N PRO A 51 5.63 -5.36 22.24
CA PRO A 51 5.89 -4.15 21.49
C PRO A 51 5.14 -2.93 22.04
N ASP A 52 5.75 -1.73 21.86
CA ASP A 52 5.08 -0.44 22.02
C ASP A 52 4.31 -0.05 20.75
N LEU A 53 4.72 -0.61 19.59
CA LEU A 53 4.16 -0.34 18.27
C LEU A 53 4.11 -1.64 17.47
N ILE A 54 2.92 -1.95 16.94
CA ILE A 54 2.70 -3.00 15.94
C ILE A 54 2.52 -2.34 14.57
N VAL A 55 3.25 -2.80 13.55
CA VAL A 55 3.12 -2.32 12.17
C VAL A 55 2.74 -3.50 11.28
N ASN A 56 1.56 -3.47 10.70
CA ASN A 56 1.08 -4.52 9.81
C ASN A 56 1.16 -4.11 8.34
N ALA A 57 2.24 -4.52 7.66
CA ALA A 57 2.45 -4.36 6.22
C ALA A 57 2.16 -5.64 5.42
N ALA A 58 1.65 -6.69 6.07
CA ALA A 58 1.22 -7.90 5.40
C ALA A 58 -0.23 -7.78 4.94
N ALA A 59 -0.53 -8.29 3.74
CA ALA A 59 -1.87 -8.35 3.19
C ALA A 59 -1.97 -9.44 2.10
N TYR A 60 -3.17 -9.93 1.86
CA TYR A 60 -3.52 -10.69 0.68
C TYR A 60 -3.84 -9.68 -0.45
N THR A 61 -2.90 -9.48 -1.37
CA THR A 61 -2.97 -8.40 -2.40
C THR A 61 -3.28 -8.90 -3.80
N ALA A 62 -3.44 -10.20 -3.99
CA ALA A 62 -3.79 -10.80 -5.28
C ALA A 62 -5.30 -10.62 -5.54
N VAL A 63 -5.69 -9.42 -6.03
CA VAL A 63 -7.08 -8.95 -6.14
C VAL A 63 -7.98 -9.93 -6.90
N ASP A 64 -7.55 -10.39 -8.09
CA ASP A 64 -8.32 -11.35 -8.89
C ASP A 64 -8.41 -12.74 -8.24
N ARG A 65 -7.32 -13.20 -7.61
CA ARG A 65 -7.31 -14.49 -6.92
C ARG A 65 -8.20 -14.48 -5.67
N ALA A 66 -8.36 -13.33 -5.03
CA ALA A 66 -9.22 -13.19 -3.86
C ALA A 66 -10.68 -13.54 -4.15
N GLU A 67 -11.17 -13.36 -5.39
CA GLU A 67 -12.54 -13.73 -5.77
C GLU A 67 -12.80 -15.24 -5.65
N GLY A 68 -11.78 -16.07 -5.88
CA GLY A 68 -11.85 -17.54 -5.69
C GLY A 68 -11.32 -18.04 -4.35
N ASP A 69 -10.69 -17.15 -3.54
CA ASP A 69 -9.99 -17.51 -2.28
C ASP A 69 -10.40 -16.54 -1.15
N ALA A 70 -11.70 -16.29 -1.05
CA ALA A 70 -12.27 -15.30 -0.14
C ALA A 70 -11.97 -15.61 1.34
N ALA A 71 -11.86 -16.88 1.72
CA ALA A 71 -11.57 -17.30 3.09
C ALA A 71 -10.16 -16.91 3.51
N ALA A 72 -9.14 -17.21 2.69
CA ALA A 72 -7.76 -16.80 2.96
C ALA A 72 -7.60 -15.27 2.90
N ALA A 73 -8.23 -14.61 1.92
CA ALA A 73 -8.24 -13.16 1.84
C ALA A 73 -8.84 -12.52 3.10
N ARG A 74 -9.95 -13.05 3.62
CA ARG A 74 -10.59 -12.59 4.87
C ARG A 74 -9.72 -12.84 6.09
N SER A 75 -9.11 -14.02 6.19
CA SER A 75 -8.20 -14.36 7.30
C SER A 75 -7.07 -13.33 7.41
N VAL A 76 -6.37 -13.08 6.28
CA VAL A 76 -5.21 -12.19 6.21
C VAL A 76 -5.60 -10.71 6.33
N ASN A 77 -6.67 -10.28 5.64
CA ASN A 77 -7.00 -8.86 5.52
C ASN A 77 -7.97 -8.35 6.59
N ALA A 78 -8.71 -9.24 7.27
CA ALA A 78 -9.72 -8.84 8.24
C ALA A 78 -9.47 -9.45 9.63
N LEU A 79 -9.37 -10.79 9.74
CA LEU A 79 -9.28 -11.44 11.04
C LEU A 79 -7.93 -11.15 11.71
N ALA A 80 -6.83 -11.30 10.98
CA ALA A 80 -5.49 -11.02 11.50
C ALA A 80 -5.32 -9.57 11.98
N PRO A 81 -5.70 -8.52 11.20
CA PRO A 81 -5.71 -7.14 11.69
C PRO A 81 -6.54 -6.93 12.96
N GLY A 82 -7.68 -7.64 13.09
CA GLY A 82 -8.48 -7.62 14.32
C GLY A 82 -7.69 -8.13 15.53
N VAL A 83 -7.04 -9.31 15.40
CA VAL A 83 -6.19 -9.87 16.47
C VAL A 83 -5.03 -8.93 16.80
N LEU A 84 -4.37 -8.34 15.79
CA LEU A 84 -3.29 -7.37 16.04
C LEU A 84 -3.78 -6.14 16.81
N ALA A 85 -5.01 -5.66 16.53
CA ALA A 85 -5.60 -4.54 17.22
C ALA A 85 -6.01 -4.89 18.66
N GLU A 86 -6.59 -6.06 18.91
CA GLU A 86 -6.87 -6.58 20.26
C GLU A 86 -5.59 -6.66 21.11
N GLU A 87 -4.53 -7.21 20.53
CA GLU A 87 -3.23 -7.32 21.21
C GLU A 87 -2.58 -5.96 21.47
N ALA A 88 -2.74 -5.01 20.53
CA ALA A 88 -2.29 -3.63 20.73
C ALA A 88 -3.07 -2.96 21.86
N ALA A 89 -4.41 -3.06 21.87
CA ALA A 89 -5.27 -2.50 22.91
C ALA A 89 -4.93 -3.03 24.29
N ALA A 90 -4.76 -4.36 24.44
CA ALA A 90 -4.44 -5.02 25.70
C ALA A 90 -3.11 -4.56 26.31
N ARG A 91 -2.18 -4.03 25.50
CA ARG A 91 -0.84 -3.56 25.90
C ARG A 91 -0.72 -2.04 25.93
N GLY A 92 -1.75 -1.30 25.50
CA GLY A 92 -1.64 0.14 25.29
C GLY A 92 -0.66 0.51 24.16
N ALA A 93 -0.37 -0.43 23.28
CA ALA A 93 0.49 -0.23 22.11
C ALA A 93 -0.27 0.46 20.98
N TRP A 94 0.47 1.09 20.05
CA TRP A 94 -0.08 1.59 18.80
C TRP A 94 -0.12 0.52 17.72
N LEU A 95 -1.11 0.63 16.82
CA LEU A 95 -1.19 -0.17 15.61
C LEU A 95 -1.11 0.73 14.37
N VAL A 96 -0.17 0.47 13.47
CA VAL A 96 -0.18 0.98 12.10
C VAL A 96 -0.62 -0.13 11.16
N HIS A 97 -1.65 0.13 10.34
CA HIS A 97 -2.17 -0.83 9.38
C HIS A 97 -2.34 -0.18 8.00
N TYR A 98 -1.84 -0.85 6.96
CA TYR A 98 -2.02 -0.38 5.58
C TYR A 98 -3.32 -0.95 5.00
N SER A 99 -4.19 -0.05 4.57
CA SER A 99 -5.42 -0.32 3.85
C SER A 99 -5.29 0.11 2.37
N THR A 100 -6.37 0.25 1.66
CA THR A 100 -6.42 0.41 0.21
C THR A 100 -7.49 1.40 -0.23
N ASP A 101 -7.28 2.04 -1.38
CA ASP A 101 -8.27 2.75 -2.19
C ASP A 101 -9.47 1.88 -2.62
N TYR A 102 -9.30 0.54 -2.70
CA TYR A 102 -10.36 -0.41 -3.07
C TYR A 102 -11.46 -0.57 -2.01
N VAL A 103 -11.39 0.15 -0.89
CA VAL A 103 -12.54 0.30 0.02
C VAL A 103 -13.63 1.17 -0.58
N PHE A 104 -13.33 1.94 -1.62
CA PHE A 104 -14.27 2.78 -2.36
C PHE A 104 -14.71 2.11 -3.68
N ASP A 105 -15.87 2.52 -4.21
CA ASP A 105 -16.43 2.01 -5.48
C ASP A 105 -15.92 2.70 -6.74
N GLY A 106 -15.27 3.85 -6.59
CA GLY A 106 -14.78 4.63 -7.72
C GLY A 106 -15.83 5.49 -8.42
N SER A 107 -17.03 5.65 -7.87
CA SER A 107 -18.14 6.43 -8.46
C SER A 107 -17.99 7.96 -8.30
N LYS A 108 -17.17 8.41 -7.33
CA LYS A 108 -16.94 9.84 -7.08
C LYS A 108 -16.10 10.48 -8.18
N GLU A 109 -16.47 11.67 -8.66
CA GLU A 109 -15.70 12.41 -9.67
C GLU A 109 -14.38 12.98 -9.12
N GLY A 110 -14.35 13.45 -7.86
CA GLY A 110 -13.18 14.00 -7.17
C GLY A 110 -12.33 12.94 -6.47
N ALA A 111 -11.26 13.37 -5.79
CA ALA A 111 -10.52 12.50 -4.89
C ALA A 111 -11.38 12.15 -3.66
N TYR A 112 -11.24 10.90 -3.16
CA TYR A 112 -11.89 10.46 -1.93
C TYR A 112 -11.21 11.08 -0.73
N VAL A 113 -12.00 11.51 0.25
CA VAL A 113 -11.57 11.90 1.59
C VAL A 113 -11.85 10.77 2.58
N GLU A 114 -11.22 10.82 3.76
CA GLU A 114 -11.27 9.73 4.74
C GLU A 114 -12.69 9.41 5.24
N ASP A 115 -13.56 10.41 5.31
CA ASP A 115 -14.96 10.32 5.78
C ASP A 115 -15.95 9.93 4.67
N ASP A 116 -15.50 9.79 3.41
CA ASP A 116 -16.37 9.29 2.35
C ASP A 116 -16.85 7.87 2.67
N PRO A 117 -18.11 7.53 2.37
CA PRO A 117 -18.63 6.19 2.63
C PRO A 117 -17.88 5.13 1.81
N THR A 118 -17.50 4.05 2.47
CA THR A 118 -16.88 2.90 1.80
C THR A 118 -17.93 2.04 1.12
N ASN A 119 -17.64 1.57 -0.10
CA ASN A 119 -18.50 0.67 -0.89
C ASN A 119 -17.65 -0.25 -1.78
N PRO A 120 -16.91 -1.21 -1.20
CA PRO A 120 -15.94 -2.01 -1.94
C PRO A 120 -16.58 -2.95 -2.97
N LEU A 121 -16.06 -2.98 -4.19
CA LEU A 121 -16.57 -3.77 -5.30
C LEU A 121 -16.08 -5.24 -5.31
N SER A 122 -14.88 -5.49 -4.79
CA SER A 122 -14.20 -6.79 -4.84
C SER A 122 -14.09 -7.47 -3.47
N VAL A 123 -13.81 -8.78 -3.45
CA VAL A 123 -13.49 -9.52 -2.21
C VAL A 123 -12.29 -8.88 -1.51
N TYR A 124 -11.26 -8.50 -2.25
CA TYR A 124 -10.10 -7.79 -1.70
C TYR A 124 -10.53 -6.52 -0.94
N GLY A 125 -11.29 -5.63 -1.61
CA GLY A 125 -11.77 -4.39 -1.00
C GLY A 125 -12.66 -4.64 0.23
N ARG A 126 -13.61 -5.60 0.12
CA ARG A 126 -14.50 -5.98 1.23
C ARG A 126 -13.72 -6.48 2.44
N THR A 127 -12.72 -7.35 2.24
CA THR A 127 -11.92 -7.90 3.34
C THR A 127 -11.02 -6.85 3.98
N LYS A 128 -10.46 -5.91 3.20
CA LYS A 128 -9.70 -4.78 3.74
C LYS A 128 -10.60 -3.82 4.55
N CYS A 129 -11.80 -3.52 4.05
CA CYS A 129 -12.79 -2.70 4.75
C CYS A 129 -13.24 -3.35 6.07
N GLU A 130 -13.49 -4.68 6.08
CA GLU A 130 -13.78 -5.43 7.31
C GLU A 130 -12.61 -5.33 8.31
N GLY A 131 -11.35 -5.40 7.83
CA GLY A 131 -10.16 -5.25 8.68
C GLY A 131 -10.10 -3.88 9.35
N GLU A 132 -10.38 -2.80 8.62
CA GLU A 132 -10.48 -1.45 9.19
C GLU A 132 -11.55 -1.38 10.29
N ALA A 133 -12.73 -1.97 10.04
CA ALA A 133 -13.82 -1.99 11.03
C ALA A 133 -13.42 -2.74 12.31
N ARG A 134 -12.73 -3.88 12.19
CA ARG A 134 -12.23 -4.66 13.33
C ARG A 134 -11.17 -3.91 14.13
N ILE A 135 -10.26 -3.19 13.46
CA ILE A 135 -9.26 -2.35 14.14
C ILE A 135 -9.96 -1.26 14.96
N ARG A 136 -10.92 -0.56 14.37
CA ARG A 136 -11.69 0.48 15.09
C ARG A 136 -12.47 -0.09 16.28
N ALA A 137 -13.09 -1.26 16.13
CA ALA A 137 -13.87 -1.92 17.18
C ALA A 137 -13.01 -2.39 18.37
N ALA A 138 -11.75 -2.74 18.15
CA ALA A 138 -10.84 -3.21 19.20
C ALA A 138 -10.41 -2.09 20.18
N GLY A 139 -10.61 -0.83 19.85
CA GLY A 139 -10.30 0.32 20.72
C GLY A 139 -8.81 0.63 20.88
N ALA A 140 -7.92 0.00 20.09
CA ALA A 140 -6.50 0.33 20.05
C ALA A 140 -6.26 1.73 19.48
N HIS A 141 -5.21 2.41 19.94
CA HIS A 141 -4.69 3.57 19.22
C HIS A 141 -4.11 3.11 17.89
N HIS A 142 -4.55 3.70 16.78
CA HIS A 142 -4.17 3.21 15.47
C HIS A 142 -3.97 4.32 14.43
N LEU A 143 -3.16 4.01 13.43
CA LEU A 143 -3.12 4.70 12.16
C LEU A 143 -3.51 3.68 11.07
N ILE A 144 -4.72 3.80 10.52
CA ILE A 144 -5.12 3.08 9.31
C ILE A 144 -4.71 3.97 8.13
N LEU A 145 -3.80 3.48 7.29
CA LEU A 145 -3.24 4.22 6.17
C LEU A 145 -3.75 3.62 4.86
N ARG A 146 -4.75 4.25 4.23
CA ARG A 146 -5.24 3.86 2.90
C ARG A 146 -4.25 4.35 1.85
N THR A 147 -3.78 3.46 1.01
CA THR A 147 -2.81 3.75 -0.06
C THR A 147 -3.29 3.18 -1.39
N SER A 148 -2.65 3.56 -2.50
CA SER A 148 -3.03 3.13 -3.84
C SER A 148 -1.80 2.79 -4.69
N TRP A 149 -1.93 1.82 -5.62
CA TRP A 149 -0.99 1.49 -6.69
C TRP A 149 0.47 1.41 -6.24
N VAL A 150 0.71 0.70 -5.13
CA VAL A 150 2.03 0.60 -4.51
C VAL A 150 3.02 -0.13 -5.41
N PHE A 151 4.23 0.43 -5.54
CA PHE A 151 5.34 -0.16 -6.28
C PHE A 151 6.69 0.02 -5.56
N ALA A 152 7.63 -0.87 -5.90
CA ALA A 152 9.02 -0.83 -5.46
C ALA A 152 9.95 -1.42 -6.53
N ALA A 153 11.26 -1.26 -6.37
CA ALA A 153 12.25 -1.90 -7.26
C ALA A 153 12.33 -3.43 -7.06
N HIS A 154 11.78 -3.93 -5.97
CA HIS A 154 11.70 -5.35 -5.63
C HIS A 154 10.25 -5.83 -5.58
N GLY A 155 10.06 -7.14 -5.76
CA GLY A 155 8.74 -7.75 -5.87
C GLY A 155 8.05 -7.48 -7.22
N GLY A 156 6.90 -8.10 -7.42
CA GLY A 156 6.09 -7.90 -8.62
C GLY A 156 5.19 -6.68 -8.48
N ASN A 157 5.18 -5.80 -9.49
CA ASN A 157 4.27 -4.66 -9.58
C ASN A 157 4.03 -4.28 -11.04
N PHE A 158 3.12 -3.33 -11.26
CA PHE A 158 2.74 -2.91 -12.60
C PHE A 158 3.94 -2.36 -13.41
N ALA A 159 4.78 -1.49 -12.83
CA ALA A 159 5.91 -0.90 -13.55
C ALA A 159 6.91 -1.97 -14.02
N THR A 160 7.28 -2.92 -13.15
CA THR A 160 8.20 -4.01 -13.52
C THR A 160 7.57 -4.97 -14.53
N ALA A 161 6.24 -5.19 -14.46
CA ALA A 161 5.52 -5.97 -15.47
C ALA A 161 5.54 -5.28 -16.84
N MET A 162 5.30 -3.96 -16.90
CA MET A 162 5.36 -3.19 -18.15
C MET A 162 6.75 -3.24 -18.77
N LEU A 163 7.81 -3.07 -17.98
CA LEU A 163 9.20 -3.17 -18.48
C LEU A 163 9.51 -4.56 -19.06
N ARG A 164 9.09 -5.63 -18.38
CA ARG A 164 9.29 -6.99 -18.87
C ARG A 164 8.52 -7.22 -20.17
N LEU A 165 7.24 -6.88 -20.22
CA LEU A 165 6.43 -7.07 -21.42
C LEU A 165 6.91 -6.22 -22.60
N ALA A 166 7.44 -5.02 -22.33
CA ALA A 166 7.96 -4.13 -23.36
C ALA A 166 9.24 -4.65 -24.03
N LYS A 167 9.99 -5.55 -23.40
CA LYS A 167 11.12 -6.26 -24.01
C LYS A 167 10.67 -7.40 -24.96
N GLU A 168 9.50 -7.97 -24.70
CA GLU A 168 9.00 -9.19 -25.35
C GLU A 168 8.00 -8.91 -26.49
N ARG A 169 7.27 -7.78 -26.45
CA ARG A 169 6.15 -7.47 -27.35
C ARG A 169 6.43 -6.22 -28.19
N ASP A 170 5.65 -6.01 -29.26
CA ASP A 170 5.75 -4.84 -30.14
C ASP A 170 4.76 -3.74 -29.75
N SER A 171 3.69 -4.08 -29.03
CA SER A 171 2.70 -3.15 -28.47
C SER A 171 2.09 -3.69 -27.18
N LEU A 172 1.50 -2.82 -26.36
CA LEU A 172 0.79 -3.17 -25.13
C LEU A 172 -0.57 -2.50 -25.11
N ASN A 173 -1.62 -3.24 -24.75
CA ASN A 173 -2.95 -2.71 -24.46
C ASN A 173 -3.05 -2.42 -22.97
N VAL A 174 -3.35 -1.17 -22.58
CA VAL A 174 -3.40 -0.75 -21.17
C VAL A 174 -4.65 0.08 -20.90
N ILE A 175 -5.32 -0.19 -19.79
CA ILE A 175 -6.56 0.47 -19.36
C ILE A 175 -6.32 1.99 -19.21
N ALA A 176 -7.19 2.80 -19.81
CA ALA A 176 -7.06 4.26 -19.86
C ALA A 176 -8.17 5.02 -19.11
N ASP A 177 -9.16 4.34 -18.56
CA ASP A 177 -10.35 4.89 -17.89
C ASP A 177 -10.37 4.58 -16.37
N GLN A 178 -9.31 4.02 -15.81
CA GLN A 178 -9.10 3.90 -14.37
C GLN A 178 -8.04 4.91 -13.92
N HIS A 179 -8.39 5.73 -12.93
CA HIS A 179 -7.57 6.84 -12.43
C HIS A 179 -7.06 6.58 -11.01
N GLY A 180 -5.79 6.88 -10.76
CA GLY A 180 -5.16 6.74 -9.44
C GLY A 180 -3.80 7.43 -9.38
N ALA A 181 -3.05 7.19 -8.31
CA ALA A 181 -1.70 7.70 -8.13
C ALA A 181 -0.73 6.55 -7.80
N PRO A 182 0.23 6.25 -8.71
CA PRO A 182 1.30 5.31 -8.38
C PRO A 182 2.08 5.78 -7.16
N THR A 183 2.12 4.95 -6.12
CA THR A 183 2.71 5.33 -4.83
C THR A 183 3.92 4.45 -4.52
N GLY A 184 5.10 5.06 -4.44
CA GLY A 184 6.32 4.32 -4.11
C GLY A 184 6.30 3.77 -2.68
N ALA A 185 6.60 2.50 -2.48
CA ALA A 185 6.67 1.87 -1.16
C ALA A 185 7.61 2.62 -0.21
N ARG A 186 8.67 3.23 -0.76
CA ARG A 186 9.59 4.08 0.00
C ARG A 186 8.92 5.35 0.53
N LEU A 187 8.06 6.01 -0.27
CA LEU A 187 7.26 7.14 0.21
C LEU A 187 6.38 6.71 1.37
N VAL A 188 5.67 5.59 1.20
CA VAL A 188 4.80 5.05 2.26
C VAL A 188 5.58 4.84 3.55
N ALA A 189 6.76 4.23 3.48
CA ALA A 189 7.60 3.96 4.65
C ALA A 189 8.16 5.24 5.29
N ASP A 190 8.66 6.19 4.48
CA ASP A 190 9.24 7.45 4.98
C ASP A 190 8.16 8.33 5.62
N ALA A 191 6.97 8.43 5.02
CA ALA A 191 5.83 9.16 5.57
C ALA A 191 5.31 8.52 6.86
N THR A 192 5.24 7.17 6.92
CA THR A 192 4.90 6.44 8.15
C THR A 192 5.90 6.75 9.27
N ALA A 193 7.21 6.72 8.98
CA ALA A 193 8.22 7.04 9.97
C ALA A 193 8.12 8.50 10.46
N SER A 194 7.73 9.44 9.59
CA SER A 194 7.48 10.83 9.97
C SER A 194 6.25 10.95 10.87
N ALA A 195 5.13 10.31 10.53
CA ALA A 195 3.94 10.27 11.38
C ALA A 195 4.25 9.70 12.77
N LEU A 196 5.05 8.63 12.86
CA LEU A 196 5.45 8.02 14.13
C LEU A 196 6.36 8.95 14.99
N ARG A 197 7.20 9.77 14.35
CA ARG A 197 7.96 10.84 15.08
C ARG A 197 7.01 11.87 15.65
N SER A 198 6.04 12.35 14.85
CA SER A 198 5.01 13.30 15.31
C SER A 198 4.18 12.73 16.47
N LEU A 199 3.80 11.44 16.44
CA LEU A 199 3.13 10.78 17.57
C LEU A 199 4.01 10.79 18.82
N ARG A 200 5.28 10.48 18.68
CA ARG A 200 6.21 10.48 19.82
C ARG A 200 6.39 11.87 20.42
N GLU A 201 6.50 12.89 19.57
CA GLU A 201 6.65 14.29 19.99
C GLU A 201 5.38 14.84 20.65
N ALA A 202 4.21 14.42 20.19
CA ALA A 202 2.93 14.80 20.79
C ALA A 202 2.70 14.19 22.19
N GLY A 203 3.45 13.12 22.56
CA GLY A 203 3.34 12.48 23.87
C GLY A 203 1.90 12.06 24.21
N PRO A 204 1.36 12.46 25.38
CA PRO A 204 -0.03 12.09 25.74
C PRO A 204 -1.10 12.59 24.77
N LYS A 205 -0.85 13.68 24.04
CA LYS A 205 -1.78 14.22 23.03
C LYS A 205 -1.83 13.36 21.76
N ALA A 206 -0.88 12.46 21.56
CA ALA A 206 -0.87 11.54 20.41
C ALA A 206 -2.16 10.74 20.25
N ARG A 207 -2.85 10.45 21.38
CA ARG A 207 -4.14 9.72 21.36
C ARG A 207 -5.19 10.38 20.45
N GLY A 208 -5.21 11.72 20.39
CA GLY A 208 -6.08 12.48 19.50
C GLY A 208 -5.73 12.38 18.02
N LEU A 209 -4.59 11.78 17.67
CA LEU A 209 -4.13 11.54 16.30
C LEU A 209 -4.46 10.12 15.80
N SER A 210 -5.12 9.30 16.66
CA SER A 210 -5.58 7.97 16.24
C SER A 210 -6.70 8.10 15.21
N GLY A 211 -6.58 7.42 14.08
CA GLY A 211 -7.59 7.52 13.03
C GLY A 211 -7.21 6.84 11.71
N THR A 212 -8.07 7.08 10.72
CA THR A 212 -7.85 6.66 9.32
C THR A 212 -7.33 7.85 8.52
N TYR A 213 -6.35 7.60 7.67
CA TYR A 213 -5.69 8.61 6.84
C TYR A 213 -5.44 8.08 5.43
N HIS A 214 -5.42 8.97 4.46
CA HIS A 214 -4.99 8.66 3.11
C HIS A 214 -3.50 8.95 2.93
N LEU A 215 -2.76 7.98 2.42
CA LEU A 215 -1.31 8.05 2.19
C LEU A 215 -0.97 7.58 0.78
N ALA A 216 -0.93 8.49 -0.16
CA ALA A 216 -0.61 8.26 -1.56
C ALA A 216 0.29 9.38 -2.11
N ALA A 217 0.94 9.15 -3.22
CA ALA A 217 1.66 10.21 -3.92
C ALA A 217 0.69 11.27 -4.45
N ALA A 218 1.15 12.52 -4.58
CA ALA A 218 0.38 13.58 -5.19
C ALA A 218 0.23 13.40 -6.71
N GLY A 219 -0.74 14.11 -7.28
CA GLY A 219 -1.09 13.99 -8.70
C GLY A 219 -2.00 12.80 -8.98
N ALA A 220 -2.30 12.61 -10.26
CA ALA A 220 -3.10 11.49 -10.74
C ALA A 220 -2.71 11.12 -12.17
N THR A 221 -2.95 9.87 -12.55
CA THR A 221 -2.78 9.35 -13.90
C THR A 221 -3.73 8.16 -14.11
N THR A 222 -3.74 7.60 -15.34
CA THR A 222 -4.36 6.30 -15.63
C THR A 222 -3.30 5.21 -15.68
N TRP A 223 -3.70 3.92 -15.69
CA TRP A 223 -2.75 2.83 -15.92
C TRP A 223 -2.01 3.01 -17.25
N HIS A 224 -2.71 3.47 -18.30
CA HIS A 224 -2.13 3.79 -19.59
C HIS A 224 -1.06 4.90 -19.48
N GLY A 225 -1.40 6.04 -18.88
CA GLY A 225 -0.46 7.13 -18.68
C GLY A 225 0.74 6.73 -17.80
N TYR A 226 0.50 5.89 -16.79
CA TYR A 226 1.57 5.33 -15.96
C TYR A 226 2.51 4.44 -16.78
N ALA A 227 1.98 3.53 -17.61
CA ALA A 227 2.79 2.69 -18.50
C ALA A 227 3.64 3.53 -19.44
N GLN A 228 3.03 4.52 -20.12
CA GLN A 228 3.75 5.42 -21.01
C GLN A 228 4.91 6.13 -20.31
N TYR A 229 4.68 6.66 -19.10
CA TYR A 229 5.72 7.33 -18.34
C TYR A 229 6.86 6.39 -17.94
N VAL A 230 6.54 5.19 -17.44
CA VAL A 230 7.54 4.16 -17.08
C VAL A 230 8.44 3.84 -18.27
N LEU A 231 7.84 3.58 -19.45
CA LEU A 231 8.61 3.22 -20.65
C LEU A 231 9.44 4.39 -21.17
N ALA A 232 8.91 5.62 -21.16
CA ALA A 232 9.65 6.82 -21.53
C ALA A 232 10.90 7.00 -20.64
N GLN A 233 10.75 6.85 -19.33
CA GLN A 233 11.84 7.00 -18.37
C GLN A 233 12.89 5.87 -18.47
N ALA A 234 12.46 4.66 -18.81
CA ALA A 234 13.34 3.53 -19.04
C ALA A 234 14.18 3.72 -20.33
N LEU A 235 13.54 4.11 -21.44
CA LEU A 235 14.20 4.42 -22.71
C LEU A 235 15.22 5.56 -22.55
N ALA A 236 14.86 6.62 -21.84
CA ALA A 236 15.77 7.74 -21.55
C ALA A 236 17.02 7.32 -20.76
N ARG A 237 16.98 6.16 -20.09
CA ARG A 237 18.11 5.56 -19.34
C ARG A 237 18.80 4.43 -20.12
N GLY A 238 18.49 4.28 -21.40
CA GLY A 238 19.15 3.31 -22.28
C GLY A 238 18.58 1.89 -22.25
N ALA A 239 17.37 1.70 -21.69
CA ALA A 239 16.73 0.38 -21.73
C ALA A 239 16.44 -0.06 -23.18
N ALA A 240 16.76 -1.29 -23.53
CA ALA A 240 16.46 -1.89 -24.83
C ALA A 240 15.02 -2.43 -24.81
N LEU A 241 14.04 -1.62 -25.22
CA LEU A 241 12.64 -1.96 -25.29
C LEU A 241 12.13 -2.01 -26.72
N ARG A 242 11.23 -2.95 -27.04
CA ARG A 242 10.53 -3.01 -28.33
C ARG A 242 9.29 -2.09 -28.33
N VAL A 243 8.63 -1.97 -27.18
CA VAL A 243 7.48 -1.08 -26.98
C VAL A 243 7.98 0.33 -26.63
N THR A 244 7.46 1.33 -27.34
CA THR A 244 7.65 2.75 -27.05
C THR A 244 6.37 3.31 -26.39
N PRO A 245 6.41 4.51 -25.77
CA PRO A 245 5.19 5.14 -25.25
C PRO A 245 4.06 5.26 -26.28
N GLN A 246 4.39 5.41 -27.57
CA GLN A 246 3.43 5.56 -28.67
C GLN A 246 2.75 4.23 -29.05
N THR A 247 3.38 3.10 -28.77
CA THR A 247 2.83 1.76 -29.03
C THR A 247 2.16 1.14 -27.78
N VAL A 248 2.00 1.91 -26.70
CA VAL A 248 1.07 1.60 -25.62
C VAL A 248 -0.31 2.08 -26.03
N LEU A 249 -1.22 1.16 -26.33
CA LEU A 249 -2.54 1.44 -26.84
C LEU A 249 -3.56 1.52 -25.69
N PRO A 250 -4.40 2.57 -25.65
CA PRO A 250 -5.43 2.71 -24.62
C PRO A 250 -6.59 1.74 -24.89
N ILE A 251 -7.07 1.11 -23.84
CA ILE A 251 -8.30 0.30 -23.87
C ILE A 251 -9.23 0.70 -22.73
N ALA A 252 -10.53 0.45 -22.87
CA ALA A 252 -11.48 0.57 -21.78
C ALA A 252 -11.35 -0.61 -20.80
N ALA A 253 -11.71 -0.40 -19.55
CA ALA A 253 -11.63 -1.45 -18.50
C ALA A 253 -12.48 -2.67 -18.85
N GLU A 254 -13.64 -2.48 -19.48
CA GLU A 254 -14.52 -3.57 -19.94
C GLU A 254 -13.87 -4.49 -20.98
N ALA A 255 -12.89 -3.99 -21.73
CA ALA A 255 -12.15 -4.79 -22.72
C ALA A 255 -11.07 -5.68 -22.07
N TRP A 256 -10.81 -5.52 -20.78
CA TRP A 256 -9.83 -6.33 -20.06
C TRP A 256 -10.51 -7.40 -19.22
N PRO A 257 -10.28 -8.69 -19.50
CA PRO A 257 -10.88 -9.79 -18.73
C PRO A 257 -10.24 -9.85 -17.34
N ALA A 258 -10.94 -9.36 -16.32
CA ALA A 258 -10.54 -9.40 -14.92
C ALA A 258 -11.60 -10.10 -14.08
N ALA A 259 -11.19 -10.96 -13.14
CA ALA A 259 -12.12 -11.65 -12.24
C ALA A 259 -12.75 -10.69 -11.22
N ALA A 260 -11.97 -9.72 -10.74
CA ALA A 260 -12.41 -8.73 -9.76
C ALA A 260 -12.79 -7.41 -10.41
N ALA A 261 -13.91 -6.83 -9.99
CA ALA A 261 -14.25 -5.45 -10.33
C ALA A 261 -13.26 -4.46 -9.67
N ARG A 262 -12.85 -3.45 -10.43
CA ARG A 262 -11.94 -2.40 -9.98
C ARG A 262 -12.60 -1.03 -10.04
N PRO A 263 -12.35 -0.13 -9.06
CA PRO A 263 -12.88 1.23 -9.11
C PRO A 263 -12.32 2.01 -10.30
N ALA A 264 -13.17 2.75 -11.01
CA ALA A 264 -12.75 3.65 -12.07
C ALA A 264 -11.94 4.84 -11.52
N ASN A 265 -12.21 5.24 -10.28
CA ASN A 265 -11.51 6.30 -9.58
C ASN A 265 -10.93 5.81 -8.24
N SER A 266 -9.61 5.80 -8.13
CA SER A 266 -8.81 5.44 -6.97
C SER A 266 -8.03 6.64 -6.40
N ARG A 267 -8.41 7.88 -6.73
CA ARG A 267 -7.70 9.07 -6.25
C ARG A 267 -8.03 9.33 -4.79
N LEU A 268 -7.00 9.45 -3.96
CA LEU A 268 -7.11 9.71 -2.53
C LEU A 268 -6.66 11.16 -2.24
N ASP A 269 -7.43 11.89 -1.47
CA ASP A 269 -7.03 13.19 -0.93
C ASP A 269 -6.17 12.96 0.31
N THR A 270 -4.94 13.45 0.30
CA THR A 270 -3.94 13.24 1.36
C THR A 270 -3.82 14.40 2.33
N ARG A 271 -4.59 15.48 2.15
CA ARG A 271 -4.45 16.72 2.93
C ARG A 271 -4.61 16.52 4.43
N LEU A 272 -5.48 15.61 4.87
CA LEU A 272 -5.62 15.31 6.29
C LEU A 272 -4.33 14.74 6.88
N PHE A 273 -3.69 13.78 6.19
CA PHE A 273 -2.40 13.22 6.63
C PHE A 273 -1.30 14.28 6.60
N GLU A 274 -1.22 15.07 5.52
CA GLU A 274 -0.20 16.10 5.34
C GLU A 274 -0.26 17.18 6.43
N THR A 275 -1.46 17.68 6.72
CA THR A 275 -1.65 18.72 7.75
C THR A 275 -1.47 18.17 9.17
N THR A 276 -1.91 16.94 9.43
CA THR A 276 -1.81 16.32 10.74
C THR A 276 -0.36 16.03 11.13
N PHE A 277 0.46 15.57 10.17
CA PHE A 277 1.82 15.09 10.45
C PHE A 277 2.91 16.04 9.91
N GLY A 278 2.55 17.18 9.35
CA GLY A 278 3.50 18.20 8.86
C GLY A 278 4.37 17.69 7.71
N VAL A 279 3.81 16.92 6.80
CA VAL A 279 4.50 16.35 5.64
C VAL A 279 3.84 16.80 4.34
N SER A 280 4.54 16.67 3.22
CA SER A 280 3.99 16.92 1.88
C SER A 280 4.20 15.69 1.01
N MET A 281 3.17 15.33 0.23
CA MET A 281 3.26 14.23 -0.71
C MET A 281 3.87 14.69 -2.03
N PRO A 282 5.03 14.16 -2.46
CA PRO A 282 5.59 14.47 -3.76
C PRO A 282 4.76 13.86 -4.88
N ASP A 283 4.84 14.47 -6.07
CA ASP A 283 4.19 13.95 -7.28
C ASP A 283 4.65 12.51 -7.57
N TRP A 284 3.74 11.68 -8.05
CA TRP A 284 3.98 10.26 -8.33
C TRP A 284 5.16 10.01 -9.29
N ARG A 285 5.42 10.93 -10.23
CA ARG A 285 6.53 10.85 -11.18
C ARG A 285 7.88 10.84 -10.50
N HIS A 286 8.03 11.61 -9.41
CA HIS A 286 9.27 11.63 -8.64
C HIS A 286 9.67 10.22 -8.16
N HIS A 287 8.71 9.42 -7.70
CA HIS A 287 8.98 8.07 -7.21
C HIS A 287 9.21 7.08 -8.36
N VAL A 288 8.57 7.27 -9.51
CA VAL A 288 8.84 6.47 -10.72
C VAL A 288 10.25 6.77 -11.24
N ASP A 289 10.68 8.02 -11.27
CA ASP A 289 12.06 8.39 -11.68
C ASP A 289 13.11 7.75 -10.77
N ARG A 290 12.83 7.70 -9.46
CA ARG A 290 13.69 6.99 -8.50
C ARG A 290 13.71 5.50 -8.77
N LEU A 291 12.56 4.88 -9.00
CA LEU A 291 12.46 3.46 -9.38
C LEU A 291 13.34 3.17 -10.60
N MET A 292 13.19 3.95 -11.67
CA MET A 292 13.99 3.76 -12.89
C MET A 292 15.48 3.92 -12.63
N THR A 293 15.87 4.87 -11.79
CA THR A 293 17.28 5.06 -11.40
C THR A 293 17.82 3.87 -10.61
N GLU A 294 17.02 3.31 -9.72
CA GLU A 294 17.38 2.14 -8.92
C GLU A 294 17.50 0.89 -9.79
N LEU A 295 16.53 0.64 -10.69
CA LEU A 295 16.57 -0.48 -11.62
C LEU A 295 17.77 -0.39 -12.57
N ALA A 296 18.10 0.80 -13.07
CA ALA A 296 19.29 1.01 -13.89
C ALA A 296 20.57 0.64 -13.15
N ARG A 297 20.73 1.06 -11.89
CA ARG A 297 21.89 0.72 -11.06
C ARG A 297 22.01 -0.78 -10.78
N GLN A 298 20.90 -1.50 -10.78
CA GLN A 298 20.85 -2.94 -10.59
C GLN A 298 21.04 -3.73 -11.91
N GLY A 299 21.13 -3.05 -13.06
CA GLY A 299 21.20 -3.69 -14.38
C GLY A 299 19.90 -4.37 -14.80
N LEU A 300 18.74 -3.90 -14.30
CA LEU A 300 17.41 -4.49 -14.54
C LEU A 300 16.58 -3.74 -15.59
N LEU A 301 17.07 -2.63 -16.15
CA LEU A 301 16.44 -1.93 -17.27
C LEU A 301 16.71 -2.56 -18.64
#